data_5074b9b70153f8e58b08e4f26e0d4571
#
_entry.id   5074b9b70153f8e58b08e4f26e0d4571
#
_cell.length_a   1.000
_cell.length_b   1.000
_cell.length_c   1.000
_cell.angle_alpha   90.00
_cell.angle_beta   90.00
_cell.angle_gamma   90.00
#
_symmetry.space_group_name_H-M   'P 1'
#
loop_
_entity.id
_entity.type
_entity.pdbx_description
1 polymer ?
#
loop_
_entity_poly.entity_id
_entity_poly.type
_entity_poly.pdbx_seq_one_letter_code
_entity_poly.pdbx_strand_id
1 'polypeptide(L)'
;LLHLTGYDLPLDELKRFRQWGSLTPGHPEYGLTPGVETTTGPLGQGFANGVGMAMGEAHLAKLFNRPGHTLIDHYVYAIVTDGDLMEGVASEAASLAGHLRLGKLIYLYDDNHISIEGSTEIAFTEDRGKRFEAYGWHVQHVTDGLDVAAIDQAIQAAKLAPRPSMILVRHIIGYGLPTRAGTAKAHGEPPGDAELDGAKDNLGWPKQPRFYIPDESLAFFRTALERGAQQEAEWKHKWTAYRAEYPDLAAELER
;
A
#
# COMPACT_ATOMS: atom_id res chain seq x y z
N LEU A 1 0.02 10.06 -5.08
CA LEU A 1 -1.36 9.62 -4.81
C LEU A 1 -2.08 10.61 -3.91
N LEU A 2 -1.56 10.96 -2.73
CA LEU A 2 -2.19 11.88 -1.77
C LEU A 2 -2.59 13.22 -2.43
N HIS A 3 -1.68 13.84 -3.20
CA HIS A 3 -1.99 15.05 -3.97
C HIS A 3 -3.18 14.86 -4.93
N LEU A 4 -3.20 13.77 -5.68
CA LEU A 4 -4.26 13.51 -6.66
C LEU A 4 -5.62 13.28 -6.00
N THR A 5 -5.67 12.60 -4.88
CA THR A 5 -6.90 12.27 -4.15
C THR A 5 -7.42 13.39 -3.24
N GLY A 6 -6.72 14.53 -3.14
CA GLY A 6 -7.24 15.75 -2.53
C GLY A 6 -6.78 16.05 -1.12
N TYR A 7 -5.79 15.34 -0.61
CA TYR A 7 -5.14 15.74 0.64
C TYR A 7 -4.43 17.10 0.48
N ASP A 8 -4.23 17.80 1.59
CA ASP A 8 -3.53 19.09 1.61
C ASP A 8 -2.03 18.92 1.40
N LEU A 9 -1.69 18.44 0.20
CA LEU A 9 -0.33 18.22 -0.27
C LEU A 9 -0.18 18.83 -1.66
N PRO A 10 0.21 20.11 -1.75
CA PRO A 10 0.28 20.81 -3.03
C PRO A 10 1.40 20.27 -3.93
N LEU A 11 1.25 20.48 -5.25
CA LEU A 11 2.21 20.02 -6.25
C LEU A 11 3.63 20.58 -6.01
N ASP A 12 3.73 21.78 -5.45
CA ASP A 12 5.04 22.40 -5.18
C ASP A 12 5.81 21.65 -4.08
N GLU A 13 5.13 21.00 -3.13
CA GLU A 13 5.78 20.11 -2.18
C GLU A 13 6.29 18.82 -2.86
N LEU A 14 5.58 18.29 -3.86
CA LEU A 14 6.08 17.16 -4.66
C LEU A 14 7.33 17.53 -5.46
N LYS A 15 7.42 18.77 -5.98
CA LYS A 15 8.61 19.28 -6.65
C LYS A 15 9.81 19.43 -5.70
N ARG A 16 9.53 19.56 -4.40
CA ARG A 16 10.54 19.64 -3.33
C ARG A 16 10.83 18.31 -2.67
N PHE A 17 10.48 17.19 -3.32
CA PHE A 17 10.71 15.85 -2.77
C PHE A 17 12.13 15.66 -2.23
N ARG A 18 12.25 15.18 -1.00
CA ARG A 18 13.51 14.97 -0.26
C ARG A 18 14.32 16.24 0.01
N GLN A 19 13.75 17.43 -0.17
CA GLN A 19 14.40 18.67 0.21
C GLN A 19 14.14 19.00 1.67
N TRP A 20 15.10 19.64 2.33
CA TRP A 20 14.94 20.03 3.73
C TRP A 20 13.72 20.91 3.94
N GLY A 21 12.92 20.58 4.96
CA GLY A 21 11.70 21.32 5.31
C GLY A 21 10.53 21.14 4.33
N SER A 22 10.58 20.19 3.39
CA SER A 22 9.42 19.84 2.56
C SER A 22 8.48 18.88 3.31
N LEU A 23 7.20 18.86 2.91
CA LEU A 23 6.22 17.86 3.38
C LEU A 23 6.38 16.49 2.71
N THR A 24 7.38 16.34 1.83
CA THR A 24 7.63 15.11 1.07
C THR A 24 9.04 14.56 1.35
N PRO A 25 9.31 14.10 2.58
CA PRO A 25 10.57 13.42 2.89
C PRO A 25 10.70 12.11 2.09
N GLY A 26 11.90 11.53 2.05
CA GLY A 26 12.14 10.25 1.39
C GLY A 26 11.31 9.09 1.96
N HIS A 27 11.03 9.14 3.26
CA HIS A 27 10.09 8.28 3.94
C HIS A 27 8.97 9.16 4.49
N PRO A 28 7.73 9.05 4.00
CA PRO A 28 6.61 9.84 4.52
C PRO A 28 6.38 9.60 6.01
N GLU A 29 6.15 10.67 6.77
CA GLU A 29 6.06 10.60 8.22
C GLU A 29 4.66 10.95 8.71
N TYR A 30 4.19 10.15 9.67
CA TYR A 30 2.97 10.44 10.42
C TYR A 30 3.10 11.78 11.16
N GLY A 31 2.07 12.61 11.06
CA GLY A 31 2.04 13.93 11.68
C GLY A 31 2.75 15.04 10.90
N LEU A 32 3.54 14.69 9.84
CA LEU A 32 4.19 15.65 8.96
C LEU A 32 3.49 15.73 7.60
N THR A 33 3.39 14.61 6.91
CA THR A 33 2.76 14.56 5.58
C THR A 33 1.26 14.31 5.72
N PRO A 34 0.39 15.21 5.23
CA PRO A 34 -1.06 15.02 5.29
C PRO A 34 -1.50 13.69 4.67
N GLY A 35 -2.33 12.93 5.40
CA GLY A 35 -2.85 11.64 4.94
C GLY A 35 -1.95 10.43 5.21
N VAL A 36 -0.80 10.62 5.86
CA VAL A 36 0.06 9.51 6.31
C VAL A 36 -0.39 9.02 7.68
N GLU A 37 -0.80 7.77 7.77
CA GLU A 37 -1.33 7.14 9.00
C GLU A 37 -0.25 6.40 9.79
N THR A 38 0.84 5.98 9.14
CA THR A 38 1.98 5.34 9.79
C THR A 38 3.27 5.67 9.06
N THR A 39 4.35 5.88 9.80
CA THR A 39 5.68 6.07 9.24
C THR A 39 6.27 4.72 8.87
N THR A 40 6.72 4.59 7.62
CA THR A 40 7.44 3.43 7.10
C THR A 40 8.78 3.86 6.50
N GLY A 41 9.60 2.92 6.02
CA GLY A 41 10.91 3.19 5.45
C GLY A 41 11.96 2.21 5.94
N PRO A 42 12.10 1.97 7.28
CA PRO A 42 12.86 0.83 7.77
C PRO A 42 12.24 -0.48 7.27
N LEU A 43 13.05 -1.26 6.53
CA LEU A 43 12.61 -2.49 5.87
C LEU A 43 11.97 -3.48 6.86
N GLY A 44 10.90 -4.13 6.45
CA GLY A 44 10.15 -5.12 7.24
C GLY A 44 9.25 -4.53 8.33
N GLN A 45 9.53 -3.33 8.83
CA GLN A 45 8.72 -2.72 9.89
C GLN A 45 7.33 -2.32 9.40
N GLY A 46 7.23 -1.75 8.18
CA GLY A 46 5.94 -1.47 7.53
C GLY A 46 5.10 -2.74 7.34
N PHE A 47 5.76 -3.87 7.03
CA PHE A 47 5.13 -5.18 6.98
C PHE A 47 4.50 -5.53 8.34
N ALA A 48 5.28 -5.43 9.43
CA ALA A 48 4.80 -5.73 10.78
C ALA A 48 3.71 -4.76 11.26
N ASN A 49 3.80 -3.47 10.89
CA ASN A 49 2.75 -2.48 11.19
C ASN A 49 1.41 -2.88 10.60
N GLY A 50 1.39 -3.31 9.32
CA GLY A 50 0.16 -3.78 8.67
C GLY A 50 -0.45 -5.01 9.37
N VAL A 51 0.40 -5.94 9.85
CA VAL A 51 -0.08 -7.07 10.66
C VAL A 51 -0.70 -6.57 11.97
N GLY A 52 -0.06 -5.62 12.66
CA GLY A 52 -0.60 -5.00 13.87
C GLY A 52 -1.94 -4.28 13.62
N MET A 53 -2.07 -3.56 12.52
CA MET A 53 -3.34 -2.91 12.11
C MET A 53 -4.45 -3.93 11.87
N ALA A 54 -4.15 -5.04 11.20
CA ALA A 54 -5.14 -6.10 10.97
C ALA A 54 -5.52 -6.85 12.26
N MET A 55 -4.59 -7.00 13.20
CA MET A 55 -4.91 -7.50 14.55
C MET A 55 -5.84 -6.53 15.28
N GLY A 56 -5.56 -5.23 15.19
CA GLY A 56 -6.41 -4.17 15.76
C GLY A 56 -7.82 -4.21 15.17
N GLU A 57 -7.94 -4.31 13.86
CA GLU A 57 -9.24 -4.46 13.18
C GLU A 57 -10.02 -5.68 13.72
N ALA A 58 -9.41 -6.86 13.70
CA ALA A 58 -10.05 -8.09 14.14
C ALA A 58 -10.47 -8.04 15.63
N HIS A 59 -9.63 -7.44 16.48
CA HIS A 59 -9.91 -7.26 17.90
C HIS A 59 -11.07 -6.29 18.15
N LEU A 60 -11.01 -5.10 17.54
CA LEU A 60 -12.06 -4.08 17.69
C LEU A 60 -13.38 -4.55 17.08
N ALA A 61 -13.37 -5.23 15.94
CA ALA A 61 -14.55 -5.83 15.33
C ALA A 61 -15.22 -6.84 16.27
N LYS A 62 -14.42 -7.68 16.95
CA LYS A 62 -14.93 -8.65 17.93
C LYS A 62 -15.52 -7.99 19.17
N LEU A 63 -14.91 -6.90 19.66
CA LEU A 63 -15.38 -6.17 20.84
C LEU A 63 -16.65 -5.35 20.56
N PHE A 64 -16.68 -4.64 19.43
CA PHE A 64 -17.65 -3.58 19.21
C PHE A 64 -18.74 -3.89 18.19
N ASN A 65 -18.48 -4.76 17.17
CA ASN A 65 -19.55 -5.10 16.24
C ASN A 65 -20.67 -5.90 16.93
N ARG A 66 -21.92 -5.57 16.59
CA ARG A 66 -23.15 -6.20 17.12
C ARG A 66 -24.06 -6.57 15.95
N PRO A 67 -25.01 -7.50 16.14
CA PRO A 67 -26.02 -7.80 15.13
C PRO A 67 -26.73 -6.52 14.66
N GLY A 68 -26.72 -6.26 13.36
CA GLY A 68 -27.25 -5.03 12.77
C GLY A 68 -26.33 -3.81 12.81
N HIS A 69 -25.21 -3.87 13.53
CA HIS A 69 -24.27 -2.76 13.68
C HIS A 69 -22.82 -3.21 13.41
N THR A 70 -22.38 -3.05 12.19
CA THR A 70 -20.99 -3.27 11.78
C THR A 70 -20.28 -1.93 11.71
N LEU A 71 -19.50 -1.62 12.75
CA LEU A 71 -18.72 -0.37 12.87
C LEU A 71 -17.30 -0.53 12.34
N ILE A 72 -16.69 -1.70 12.60
CA ILE A 72 -15.30 -2.00 12.27
C ILE A 72 -15.32 -3.09 11.19
N ASP A 73 -14.90 -2.73 9.97
CA ASP A 73 -14.94 -3.65 8.81
C ASP A 73 -13.99 -3.22 7.69
N HIS A 74 -12.82 -2.70 8.05
CA HIS A 74 -11.85 -2.22 7.07
C HIS A 74 -10.83 -3.29 6.72
N TYR A 75 -10.25 -3.16 5.53
CA TYR A 75 -9.10 -3.94 5.09
C TYR A 75 -7.80 -3.19 5.34
N VAL A 76 -6.73 -3.92 5.53
CA VAL A 76 -5.37 -3.40 5.62
C VAL A 76 -4.62 -3.83 4.37
N TYR A 77 -4.07 -2.84 3.65
CA TYR A 77 -3.29 -3.06 2.44
C TYR A 77 -1.86 -2.59 2.65
N ALA A 78 -0.90 -3.31 2.09
CA ALA A 78 0.46 -2.83 1.98
C ALA A 78 1.09 -3.25 0.64
N ILE A 79 2.05 -2.46 0.19
CA ILE A 79 2.99 -2.86 -0.86
C ILE A 79 4.29 -3.21 -0.14
N VAL A 80 4.83 -4.38 -0.45
CA VAL A 80 6.07 -4.90 0.13
C VAL A 80 7.04 -5.29 -1.00
N THR A 81 8.32 -5.32 -0.69
CA THR A 81 9.38 -5.54 -1.66
C THR A 81 10.29 -6.69 -1.25
N ASP A 82 11.22 -7.09 -2.13
CA ASP A 82 12.23 -8.10 -1.83
C ASP A 82 12.98 -7.76 -0.53
N GLY A 83 13.41 -6.50 -0.35
CA GLY A 83 14.11 -6.05 0.84
C GLY A 83 13.30 -6.21 2.12
N ASP A 84 12.01 -5.91 2.09
CA ASP A 84 11.12 -6.12 3.25
C ASP A 84 11.05 -7.59 3.64
N LEU A 85 10.94 -8.49 2.64
CA LEU A 85 10.79 -9.92 2.86
C LEU A 85 12.09 -10.62 3.29
N MET A 86 13.25 -9.97 3.14
CA MET A 86 14.53 -10.43 3.67
C MET A 86 14.66 -10.20 5.19
N GLU A 87 13.88 -9.27 5.75
CA GLU A 87 13.96 -8.94 7.18
C GLU A 87 13.30 -10.00 8.05
N GLY A 88 13.95 -10.33 9.17
CA GLY A 88 13.45 -11.32 10.13
C GLY A 88 12.09 -10.96 10.69
N VAL A 89 11.87 -9.67 11.02
CA VAL A 89 10.59 -9.18 11.54
C VAL A 89 9.42 -9.41 10.57
N ALA A 90 9.65 -9.33 9.26
CA ALA A 90 8.61 -9.63 8.26
C ALA A 90 8.20 -11.11 8.32
N SER A 91 9.16 -12.02 8.47
CA SER A 91 8.91 -13.47 8.59
C SER A 91 8.14 -13.82 9.87
N GLU A 92 8.52 -13.22 11.00
CA GLU A 92 7.85 -13.41 12.29
C GLU A 92 6.40 -12.88 12.24
N ALA A 93 6.23 -11.66 11.73
CA ALA A 93 4.90 -11.06 11.57
C ALA A 93 4.02 -11.84 10.58
N ALA A 94 4.59 -12.34 9.47
CA ALA A 94 3.86 -13.16 8.49
C ALA A 94 3.36 -14.48 9.10
N SER A 95 4.22 -15.15 9.89
CA SER A 95 3.84 -16.36 10.61
C SER A 95 2.69 -16.11 11.58
N LEU A 96 2.76 -15.01 12.36
CA LEU A 96 1.70 -14.61 13.29
C LEU A 96 0.40 -14.30 12.56
N ALA A 97 0.44 -13.54 11.45
CA ALA A 97 -0.74 -13.20 10.66
C ALA A 97 -1.45 -14.44 10.10
N GLY A 98 -0.68 -15.42 9.60
CA GLY A 98 -1.22 -16.69 9.14
C GLY A 98 -1.86 -17.50 10.27
N HIS A 99 -1.19 -17.58 11.43
CA HIS A 99 -1.71 -18.25 12.63
C HIS A 99 -3.05 -17.64 13.09
N LEU A 100 -3.15 -16.31 13.12
CA LEU A 100 -4.36 -15.58 13.52
C LEU A 100 -5.41 -15.51 12.41
N ARG A 101 -5.11 -15.98 11.21
CA ARG A 101 -6.01 -15.96 10.03
C ARG A 101 -6.57 -14.57 9.75
N LEU A 102 -5.72 -13.57 9.67
CA LEU A 102 -6.12 -12.17 9.46
C LEU A 102 -6.62 -11.94 8.02
N GLY A 103 -7.84 -12.35 7.72
CA GLY A 103 -8.41 -12.37 6.36
C GLY A 103 -8.60 -11.00 5.71
N LYS A 104 -8.51 -9.92 6.48
CA LYS A 104 -8.57 -8.54 5.95
C LYS A 104 -7.19 -7.92 5.69
N LEU A 105 -6.12 -8.70 5.83
CA LEU A 105 -4.76 -8.30 5.49
C LEU A 105 -4.43 -8.73 4.07
N ILE A 106 -4.18 -7.76 3.19
CA ILE A 106 -3.92 -7.99 1.76
C ILE A 106 -2.63 -7.26 1.37
N TYR A 107 -1.59 -8.02 1.05
CA TYR A 107 -0.31 -7.48 0.65
C TYR A 107 -0.04 -7.72 -0.84
N LEU A 108 0.44 -6.68 -1.50
CA LEU A 108 0.95 -6.74 -2.86
C LEU A 108 2.48 -6.74 -2.78
N TYR A 109 3.08 -7.80 -3.27
CA TYR A 109 4.52 -7.92 -3.33
C TYR A 109 5.03 -7.49 -4.72
N ASP A 110 5.82 -6.41 -4.76
CA ASP A 110 6.53 -5.96 -5.96
C ASP A 110 7.69 -6.92 -6.24
N ASP A 111 7.38 -7.98 -6.97
CA ASP A 111 8.31 -9.07 -7.35
C ASP A 111 9.15 -8.64 -8.55
N ASN A 112 10.07 -7.72 -8.35
CA ASN A 112 10.92 -7.17 -9.41
C ASN A 112 12.31 -7.81 -9.49
N HIS A 113 12.69 -8.66 -8.55
CA HIS A 113 13.97 -9.37 -8.44
C HIS A 113 15.21 -8.46 -8.32
N ILE A 114 15.03 -7.23 -7.84
CA ILE A 114 16.12 -6.27 -7.65
C ILE A 114 16.17 -5.81 -6.20
N SER A 115 17.35 -5.81 -5.63
CA SER A 115 17.69 -5.16 -4.38
C SER A 115 18.57 -3.93 -4.64
N ILE A 116 18.97 -3.25 -3.55
CA ILE A 116 19.76 -2.02 -3.65
C ILE A 116 21.11 -2.21 -4.37
N GLU A 117 21.75 -3.38 -4.22
CA GLU A 117 23.08 -3.68 -4.75
C GLU A 117 23.07 -4.59 -5.99
N GLY A 118 21.91 -5.14 -6.38
CA GLY A 118 21.83 -6.03 -7.53
C GLY A 118 20.61 -6.93 -7.56
N SER A 119 20.72 -8.01 -8.31
CA SER A 119 19.66 -9.04 -8.39
C SER A 119 19.49 -9.76 -7.05
N THR A 120 18.26 -10.17 -6.75
CA THR A 120 17.94 -11.04 -5.61
C THR A 120 18.66 -12.40 -5.66
N GLU A 121 19.15 -12.82 -6.83
CA GLU A 121 19.96 -14.04 -6.98
C GLU A 121 21.21 -14.08 -6.07
N ILE A 122 21.68 -12.91 -5.62
CA ILE A 122 22.85 -12.80 -4.75
C ILE A 122 22.56 -13.38 -3.36
N ALA A 123 21.34 -13.17 -2.81
CA ALA A 123 21.06 -13.48 -1.40
C ALA A 123 19.62 -13.90 -1.11
N PHE A 124 18.71 -13.90 -2.08
CA PHE A 124 17.28 -14.12 -1.85
C PHE A 124 16.65 -14.98 -2.96
N THR A 125 17.01 -16.28 -2.94
CA THR A 125 16.69 -17.24 -4.02
C THR A 125 15.55 -18.20 -3.69
N GLU A 126 14.99 -18.11 -2.51
CA GLU A 126 13.87 -18.95 -2.08
C GLU A 126 12.58 -18.66 -2.85
N ASP A 127 11.69 -19.63 -2.90
CA ASP A 127 10.32 -19.47 -3.41
C ASP A 127 9.46 -18.77 -2.35
N ARG A 128 9.30 -17.44 -2.52
CA ARG A 128 8.51 -16.60 -1.60
C ARG A 128 7.05 -17.03 -1.55
N GLY A 129 6.47 -17.43 -2.67
CA GLY A 129 5.10 -17.93 -2.73
C GLY A 129 4.92 -19.13 -1.79
N LYS A 130 5.76 -20.16 -1.93
CA LYS A 130 5.72 -21.35 -1.05
C LYS A 130 6.00 -21.01 0.42
N ARG A 131 6.89 -20.06 0.70
CA ARG A 131 7.11 -19.61 2.07
C ARG A 131 5.84 -19.07 2.70
N PHE A 132 5.11 -18.19 2.00
CA PHE A 132 3.86 -17.63 2.49
C PHE A 132 2.73 -18.66 2.55
N GLU A 133 2.67 -19.60 1.62
CA GLU A 133 1.75 -20.76 1.71
C GLU A 133 2.02 -21.57 2.99
N ALA A 134 3.29 -21.81 3.34
CA ALA A 134 3.66 -22.51 4.56
C ALA A 134 3.27 -21.74 5.84
N TYR A 135 3.24 -20.40 5.81
CA TYR A 135 2.69 -19.59 6.89
C TYR A 135 1.13 -19.62 6.93
N GLY A 136 0.48 -20.22 5.97
CA GLY A 136 -0.99 -20.32 5.91
C GLY A 136 -1.66 -19.16 5.18
N TRP A 137 -0.92 -18.36 4.42
CA TRP A 137 -1.46 -17.27 3.61
C TRP A 137 -2.15 -17.79 2.34
N HIS A 138 -3.08 -17.01 1.82
CA HIS A 138 -3.62 -17.15 0.47
C HIS A 138 -2.66 -16.47 -0.50
N VAL A 139 -2.03 -17.25 -1.38
CA VAL A 139 -1.03 -16.76 -2.33
C VAL A 139 -1.60 -16.71 -3.73
N GLN A 140 -1.36 -15.61 -4.44
CA GLN A 140 -1.76 -15.39 -5.82
C GLN A 140 -0.59 -14.82 -6.61
N HIS A 141 -0.57 -15.08 -7.93
CA HIS A 141 0.46 -14.59 -8.83
C HIS A 141 -0.16 -13.78 -9.95
N VAL A 142 0.31 -12.56 -10.14
CA VAL A 142 0.04 -11.71 -11.30
C VAL A 142 1.34 -11.62 -12.11
N THR A 143 1.35 -12.20 -13.29
CA THR A 143 2.56 -12.36 -14.10
C THR A 143 2.97 -11.10 -14.88
N ASP A 144 2.06 -10.14 -14.98
CA ASP A 144 2.29 -8.82 -15.61
C ASP A 144 1.77 -7.71 -14.69
N GLY A 145 2.68 -6.97 -14.07
CA GLY A 145 2.37 -5.84 -13.19
C GLY A 145 1.79 -4.61 -13.90
N LEU A 146 1.72 -4.63 -15.23
CA LEU A 146 1.02 -3.61 -16.02
C LEU A 146 -0.44 -3.98 -16.28
N ASP A 147 -0.84 -5.22 -16.04
CA ASP A 147 -2.24 -5.66 -16.14
C ASP A 147 -3.03 -5.27 -14.88
N VAL A 148 -3.53 -4.02 -14.87
CA VAL A 148 -4.33 -3.48 -13.76
C VAL A 148 -5.59 -4.31 -13.51
N ALA A 149 -6.18 -4.91 -14.56
CA ALA A 149 -7.38 -5.72 -14.41
C ALA A 149 -7.08 -7.04 -13.67
N ALA A 150 -5.95 -7.68 -13.96
CA ALA A 150 -5.51 -8.87 -13.25
C ALA A 150 -5.18 -8.56 -11.78
N ILE A 151 -4.57 -7.41 -11.49
CA ILE A 151 -4.30 -6.96 -10.11
C ILE A 151 -5.62 -6.74 -9.36
N ASP A 152 -6.61 -6.07 -9.97
CA ASP A 152 -7.92 -5.86 -9.33
C ASP A 152 -8.63 -7.19 -9.06
N GLN A 153 -8.63 -8.12 -10.02
CA GLN A 153 -9.21 -9.46 -9.83
C GLN A 153 -8.55 -10.20 -8.67
N ALA A 154 -7.22 -10.13 -8.54
CA ALA A 154 -6.50 -10.74 -7.43
C ALA A 154 -6.88 -10.10 -6.08
N ILE A 155 -7.05 -8.78 -6.02
CA ILE A 155 -7.51 -8.07 -4.83
C ILE A 155 -8.94 -8.49 -4.47
N GLN A 156 -9.86 -8.60 -5.44
CA GLN A 156 -11.23 -9.06 -5.18
C GLN A 156 -11.25 -10.51 -4.66
N ALA A 157 -10.43 -11.39 -5.21
CA ALA A 157 -10.28 -12.75 -4.71
C ALA A 157 -9.69 -12.79 -3.29
N ALA A 158 -8.72 -11.93 -3.00
CA ALA A 158 -8.14 -11.78 -1.65
C ALA A 158 -9.17 -11.35 -0.61
N LYS A 159 -10.09 -10.46 -0.96
CA LYS A 159 -11.19 -10.03 -0.06
C LYS A 159 -12.13 -11.16 0.35
N LEU A 160 -12.21 -12.21 -0.43
CA LEU A 160 -13.04 -13.39 -0.14
C LEU A 160 -12.30 -14.47 0.66
N ALA A 161 -10.97 -14.35 0.79
CA ALA A 161 -10.16 -15.34 1.49
C ALA A 161 -10.27 -15.17 3.02
N PRO A 162 -10.50 -16.25 3.79
CA PRO A 162 -10.60 -16.17 5.26
C PRO A 162 -9.25 -16.18 5.97
N ARG A 163 -8.19 -15.80 5.29
CA ARG A 163 -6.80 -15.80 5.73
C ARG A 163 -6.03 -14.67 5.03
N PRO A 164 -4.91 -14.19 5.57
CA PRO A 164 -4.16 -13.10 4.95
C PRO A 164 -3.74 -13.47 3.52
N SER A 165 -3.69 -12.49 2.65
CA SER A 165 -3.37 -12.68 1.23
C SER A 165 -2.06 -12.00 0.85
N MET A 166 -1.23 -12.73 0.09
CA MET A 166 -0.04 -12.23 -0.59
C MET A 166 -0.24 -12.35 -2.10
N ILE A 167 -0.23 -11.22 -2.79
CA ILE A 167 -0.35 -11.15 -4.24
C ILE A 167 1.04 -10.81 -4.79
N LEU A 168 1.71 -11.81 -5.40
CA LEU A 168 3.01 -11.61 -6.04
C LEU A 168 2.77 -10.98 -7.41
N VAL A 169 3.19 -9.73 -7.57
CA VAL A 169 3.01 -8.97 -8.82
C VAL A 169 4.35 -8.86 -9.51
N ARG A 170 4.52 -9.58 -10.60
CA ARG A 170 5.75 -9.53 -11.40
C ARG A 170 5.89 -8.18 -12.06
N HIS A 171 6.93 -7.46 -11.72
CA HIS A 171 7.15 -6.10 -12.16
C HIS A 171 8.60 -5.86 -12.63
N ILE A 172 8.84 -4.73 -13.31
CA ILE A 172 10.17 -4.28 -13.74
C ILE A 172 10.45 -2.94 -13.08
N ILE A 173 11.40 -2.91 -12.16
CA ILE A 173 11.82 -1.65 -11.54
C ILE A 173 12.29 -0.64 -12.60
N GLY A 174 11.87 0.63 -12.50
CA GLY A 174 12.22 1.66 -13.46
C GLY A 174 11.67 1.44 -14.86
N TYR A 175 10.51 0.77 -14.99
CA TYR A 175 9.86 0.53 -16.27
C TYR A 175 9.79 1.80 -17.13
N GLY A 176 10.21 1.68 -18.38
CA GLY A 176 10.31 2.79 -19.33
C GLY A 176 11.67 3.50 -19.37
N LEU A 177 12.52 3.41 -18.33
CA LEU A 177 13.86 3.99 -18.35
C LEU A 177 14.73 3.32 -19.45
N PRO A 178 15.42 4.08 -20.31
CA PRO A 178 16.15 3.51 -21.45
C PRO A 178 17.27 2.54 -21.08
N THR A 179 18.04 2.87 -20.02
CA THR A 179 19.24 2.07 -19.66
C THR A 179 19.21 1.53 -18.25
N ARG A 180 18.29 2.00 -17.40
CA ARG A 180 18.24 1.62 -15.98
C ARG A 180 17.09 0.66 -15.65
N ALA A 181 16.11 0.48 -16.53
CA ALA A 181 15.00 -0.46 -16.29
C ALA A 181 15.53 -1.87 -15.97
N GLY A 182 14.99 -2.50 -14.92
CA GLY A 182 15.39 -3.83 -14.47
C GLY A 182 16.78 -3.91 -13.81
N THR A 183 17.36 -2.79 -13.40
CA THR A 183 18.68 -2.76 -12.76
C THR A 183 18.63 -2.10 -11.38
N ALA A 184 19.61 -2.41 -10.52
CA ALA A 184 19.78 -1.78 -9.20
C ALA A 184 19.92 -0.24 -9.28
N LYS A 185 20.40 0.31 -10.40
CA LYS A 185 20.50 1.76 -10.61
C LYS A 185 19.15 2.47 -10.66
N ALA A 186 18.05 1.74 -10.89
CA ALA A 186 16.71 2.29 -10.81
C ALA A 186 16.17 2.34 -9.37
N HIS A 187 16.83 1.67 -8.41
CA HIS A 187 16.31 1.53 -7.04
C HIS A 187 16.30 2.86 -6.27
N GLY A 188 17.38 3.60 -6.23
CA GLY A 188 17.45 4.80 -5.38
C GLY A 188 18.31 5.94 -5.94
N GLU A 189 18.91 5.77 -7.11
CA GLU A 189 19.71 6.81 -7.76
C GLU A 189 18.80 7.74 -8.59
N PRO A 190 18.99 9.07 -8.54
CA PRO A 190 18.31 9.97 -9.47
C PRO A 190 18.65 9.57 -10.91
N PRO A 191 17.64 9.32 -11.77
CA PRO A 191 17.90 8.86 -13.13
C PRO A 191 18.60 9.91 -14.00
N GLY A 192 18.35 11.21 -13.73
CA GLY A 192 18.82 12.32 -14.55
C GLY A 192 17.89 12.63 -15.72
N ASP A 193 18.06 13.83 -16.29
CA ASP A 193 17.13 14.37 -17.30
C ASP A 193 17.07 13.50 -18.56
N ALA A 194 18.19 12.98 -19.04
CA ALA A 194 18.25 12.17 -20.25
C ALA A 194 17.45 10.84 -20.11
N GLU A 195 17.58 10.16 -18.97
CA GLU A 195 16.81 8.95 -18.67
C GLU A 195 15.33 9.26 -18.50
N LEU A 196 14.97 10.38 -17.83
CA LEU A 196 13.58 10.79 -17.65
C LEU A 196 12.93 11.16 -18.98
N ASP A 197 13.63 11.89 -19.84
CA ASP A 197 13.10 12.25 -21.16
C ASP A 197 12.95 11.02 -22.05
N GLY A 198 13.92 10.10 -22.00
CA GLY A 198 13.83 8.82 -22.70
C GLY A 198 12.70 7.92 -22.19
N ALA A 199 12.47 7.88 -20.88
CA ALA A 199 11.33 7.16 -20.30
C ALA A 199 10.00 7.74 -20.77
N LYS A 200 9.88 9.07 -20.85
CA LYS A 200 8.68 9.73 -21.37
C LYS A 200 8.44 9.42 -22.84
N ASP A 201 9.51 9.37 -23.66
CA ASP A 201 9.40 8.94 -25.05
C ASP A 201 8.89 7.49 -25.15
N ASN A 202 9.48 6.58 -24.37
CA ASN A 202 9.10 5.16 -24.36
C ASN A 202 7.66 4.93 -23.90
N LEU A 203 7.16 5.77 -22.99
CA LEU A 203 5.81 5.68 -22.43
C LEU A 203 4.78 6.55 -23.17
N GLY A 204 5.19 7.31 -24.21
CA GLY A 204 4.31 8.24 -24.90
C GLY A 204 3.85 9.41 -24.02
N TRP A 205 4.65 9.81 -23.03
CA TRP A 205 4.29 10.85 -22.05
C TRP A 205 4.90 12.21 -22.39
N PRO A 206 4.17 13.33 -22.23
CA PRO A 206 4.71 14.65 -22.53
C PRO A 206 5.94 14.99 -21.68
N LYS A 207 7.00 15.52 -22.33
CA LYS A 207 8.19 16.00 -21.63
C LYS A 207 7.93 17.31 -20.89
N GLN A 208 7.02 18.12 -21.40
CA GLN A 208 6.66 19.44 -20.84
C GLN A 208 5.12 19.57 -20.74
N PRO A 209 4.60 20.27 -19.73
CA PRO A 209 5.37 20.77 -18.57
C PRO A 209 5.89 19.62 -17.70
N ARG A 210 6.96 19.86 -16.94
CA ARG A 210 7.39 18.91 -15.91
C ARG A 210 6.26 18.75 -14.86
N PHE A 211 6.11 17.56 -14.28
CA PHE A 211 5.02 17.21 -13.38
C PHE A 211 3.62 17.36 -14.04
N TYR A 212 3.54 17.11 -15.33
CA TYR A 212 2.27 17.12 -16.06
C TYR A 212 1.30 16.08 -15.46
N ILE A 213 0.10 16.53 -15.18
CA ILE A 213 -1.01 15.68 -14.72
C ILE A 213 -2.16 15.90 -15.73
N PRO A 214 -2.63 14.87 -16.46
CA PRO A 214 -3.79 15.00 -17.33
C PRO A 214 -5.04 15.39 -16.53
N ASP A 215 -5.84 16.30 -17.05
CA ASP A 215 -7.06 16.78 -16.40
C ASP A 215 -8.04 15.63 -16.10
N GLU A 216 -8.17 14.68 -17.01
CA GLU A 216 -8.99 13.49 -16.85
C GLU A 216 -8.52 12.59 -15.69
N SER A 217 -7.20 12.43 -15.54
CA SER A 217 -6.61 11.66 -14.42
C SER A 217 -6.86 12.39 -13.10
N LEU A 218 -6.66 13.70 -13.07
CA LEU A 218 -6.94 14.49 -11.88
C LEU A 218 -8.41 14.42 -11.49
N ALA A 219 -9.32 14.58 -12.45
CA ALA A 219 -10.76 14.48 -12.24
C ALA A 219 -11.16 13.10 -11.68
N PHE A 220 -10.60 12.02 -12.26
CA PHE A 220 -10.85 10.67 -11.79
C PHE A 220 -10.42 10.47 -10.32
N PHE A 221 -9.19 10.86 -9.97
CA PHE A 221 -8.71 10.72 -8.60
C PHE A 221 -9.47 11.61 -7.61
N ARG A 222 -9.94 12.80 -8.03
CA ARG A 222 -10.73 13.72 -7.19
C ARG A 222 -12.11 13.18 -6.83
N THR A 223 -12.65 12.19 -7.54
CA THR A 223 -13.89 11.49 -7.12
C THR A 223 -13.74 10.84 -5.74
N ALA A 224 -12.50 10.62 -5.27
CA ALA A 224 -12.25 10.11 -3.93
C ALA A 224 -12.79 11.03 -2.82
N LEU A 225 -12.84 12.35 -3.04
CA LEU A 225 -13.37 13.32 -2.07
C LEU A 225 -14.87 13.12 -1.83
N GLU A 226 -15.65 13.05 -2.92
CA GLU A 226 -17.09 12.85 -2.83
C GLU A 226 -17.44 11.48 -2.25
N ARG A 227 -16.77 10.43 -2.76
CA ARG A 227 -16.95 9.06 -2.25
C ARG A 227 -16.57 8.93 -0.79
N GLY A 228 -15.46 9.55 -0.36
CA GLY A 228 -15.02 9.56 1.03
C GLY A 228 -16.02 10.30 1.95
N ALA A 229 -16.51 11.45 1.54
CA ALA A 229 -17.52 12.20 2.30
C ALA A 229 -18.82 11.40 2.47
N GLN A 230 -19.25 10.69 1.42
CA GLN A 230 -20.42 9.80 1.50
C GLN A 230 -20.18 8.66 2.50
N GLN A 231 -19.05 7.96 2.42
CA GLN A 231 -18.71 6.87 3.33
C GLN A 231 -18.62 7.34 4.78
N GLU A 232 -18.05 8.51 5.02
CA GLU A 232 -18.00 9.12 6.35
C GLU A 232 -19.40 9.43 6.89
N ALA A 233 -20.28 9.98 6.07
CA ALA A 233 -21.66 10.27 6.46
C ALA A 233 -22.43 8.98 6.80
N GLU A 234 -22.27 7.93 5.99
CA GLU A 234 -22.85 6.61 6.25
C GLU A 234 -22.34 6.00 7.57
N TRP A 235 -21.06 6.12 7.83
CA TRP A 235 -20.47 5.63 9.08
C TRP A 235 -20.99 6.43 10.29
N LYS A 236 -21.06 7.77 10.21
CA LYS A 236 -21.64 8.63 11.25
C LYS A 236 -23.10 8.28 11.54
N HIS A 237 -23.85 7.92 10.52
CA HIS A 237 -25.24 7.44 10.72
C HIS A 237 -25.26 6.13 11.50
N LYS A 238 -24.46 5.12 11.10
CA LYS A 238 -24.31 3.86 11.84
C LYS A 238 -23.88 4.07 13.27
N TRP A 239 -22.89 4.97 13.49
CA TRP A 239 -22.39 5.32 14.81
C TRP A 239 -23.47 5.93 15.70
N THR A 240 -24.28 6.83 15.18
CA THR A 240 -25.38 7.45 15.92
C THR A 240 -26.41 6.41 16.39
N ALA A 241 -26.78 5.47 15.51
CA ALA A 241 -27.69 4.38 15.86
C ALA A 241 -27.07 3.44 16.93
N TYR A 242 -25.78 3.11 16.76
CA TYR A 242 -25.04 2.27 17.70
C TYR A 242 -24.98 2.89 19.10
N ARG A 243 -24.66 4.19 19.21
CA ARG A 243 -24.61 4.91 20.49
C ARG A 243 -25.95 4.90 21.23
N ALA A 244 -27.05 4.95 20.50
CA ALA A 244 -28.39 4.92 21.09
C ALA A 244 -28.73 3.53 21.66
N GLU A 245 -28.26 2.45 21.00
CA GLU A 245 -28.58 1.08 21.40
C GLU A 245 -27.55 0.49 22.38
N TYR A 246 -26.26 0.86 22.23
CA TYR A 246 -25.14 0.32 23.04
C TYR A 246 -24.31 1.45 23.68
N PRO A 247 -24.87 2.30 24.57
CA PRO A 247 -24.21 3.50 25.08
C PRO A 247 -22.92 3.20 25.85
N ASP A 248 -22.85 2.10 26.60
CA ASP A 248 -21.67 1.73 27.37
C ASP A 248 -20.48 1.33 26.47
N LEU A 249 -20.77 0.55 25.43
CA LEU A 249 -19.76 0.13 24.44
C LEU A 249 -19.31 1.32 23.58
N ALA A 250 -20.23 2.22 23.26
CA ALA A 250 -19.88 3.44 22.53
C ALA A 250 -18.94 4.32 23.35
N ALA A 251 -19.22 4.50 24.65
CA ALA A 251 -18.35 5.25 25.56
C ALA A 251 -16.97 4.57 25.75
N GLU A 252 -16.89 3.25 25.63
CA GLU A 252 -15.62 2.51 25.65
C GLU A 252 -14.82 2.71 24.36
N LEU A 253 -15.46 2.71 23.20
CA LEU A 253 -14.81 2.93 21.91
C LEU A 253 -14.30 4.38 21.73
N GLU A 254 -14.94 5.35 22.40
CA GLU A 254 -14.52 6.77 22.38
C GLU A 254 -13.32 7.08 23.29
N ARG A 255 -12.89 6.15 24.15
CA ARG A 255 -11.72 6.28 25.05
C ARG A 255 -10.40 5.93 24.39
#